data_bfc2cda460cf51d24154239791228864
#
_entry.id   bfc2cda460cf51d24154239791228864
#
_cell.length_a   1.000
_cell.length_b   1.000
_cell.length_c   1.000
_cell.angle_alpha   90.00
_cell.angle_beta   90.00
_cell.angle_gamma   90.00
#
_symmetry.space_group_name_H-M   'P 1'
#
loop_
_entity.id
_entity.type
_entity.pdbx_description
1 polymer ?
#
loop_
_entity_poly.entity_id
_entity_poly.type
_entity_poly.pdbx_seq_one_letter_code
_entity_poly.pdbx_strand_id
1 'polypeptide(L)'
;MSTFIKTNVSYSEYFIHSWTYSLLKELSKKEDTNIKIRVPKIISYDKKSKVLIMQTIYGDNLSNIYGEDIRDVPIKLIKLIRQFLYILNQYMVEYIDITGYNVMLDNNEHLWMIDFEHAKCITETDIPNPFLHSFINGELSWNPEFK
;
A
#
# COMPACT_ATOMS: atom_id res chain seq x y z
N MET A 1 -13.39 -17.92 -6.38
CA MET A 1 -12.63 -16.65 -6.20
C MET A 1 -11.38 -16.69 -7.10
N SER A 2 -11.20 -15.65 -7.90
CA SER A 2 -9.99 -15.53 -8.69
C SER A 2 -8.79 -15.15 -7.81
N THR A 3 -7.63 -15.68 -8.14
CA THR A 3 -6.42 -15.47 -7.36
C THR A 3 -5.30 -14.90 -8.23
N PHE A 4 -4.42 -14.15 -7.61
CA PHE A 4 -3.21 -13.59 -8.22
C PHE A 4 -1.99 -14.26 -7.60
N ILE A 5 -1.05 -14.71 -8.44
CA ILE A 5 0.16 -15.40 -8.01
C ILE A 5 1.35 -14.46 -8.20
N LYS A 6 2.08 -14.19 -7.11
CA LYS A 6 3.31 -13.40 -7.16
C LYS A 6 4.48 -14.29 -6.76
N THR A 7 5.55 -14.25 -7.56
CA THR A 7 6.76 -15.04 -7.33
C THR A 7 7.89 -14.17 -6.76
N ASN A 8 8.93 -14.80 -6.23
CA ASN A 8 10.09 -14.12 -5.64
C ASN A 8 9.72 -13.18 -4.50
N VAL A 9 8.71 -13.54 -3.72
CA VAL A 9 8.28 -12.75 -2.57
C VAL A 9 9.08 -13.16 -1.34
N SER A 10 9.82 -12.21 -0.77
CA SER A 10 10.57 -12.47 0.46
C SER A 10 9.62 -12.67 1.63
N TYR A 11 10.12 -13.34 2.69
CA TYR A 11 9.34 -13.49 3.91
C TYR A 11 9.00 -12.13 4.53
N SER A 12 9.92 -11.16 4.46
CA SER A 12 9.70 -9.81 4.97
C SER A 12 8.54 -9.12 4.24
N GLU A 13 8.50 -9.21 2.92
CA GLU A 13 7.39 -8.65 2.13
C GLU A 13 6.06 -9.30 2.53
N TYR A 14 6.03 -10.63 2.59
CA TYR A 14 4.84 -11.35 3.00
C TYR A 14 4.40 -10.97 4.41
N PHE A 15 5.35 -10.91 5.35
CA PHE A 15 5.06 -10.59 6.75
C PHE A 15 4.41 -9.20 6.87
N ILE A 16 4.99 -8.19 6.24
CA ILE A 16 4.48 -6.82 6.32
C ILE A 16 3.11 -6.71 5.64
N HIS A 17 2.94 -7.34 4.48
CA HIS A 17 1.65 -7.38 3.80
C HIS A 17 0.57 -8.02 4.70
N SER A 18 0.87 -9.19 5.25
CA SER A 18 -0.05 -9.92 6.13
C SER A 18 -0.39 -9.11 7.38
N TRP A 19 0.63 -8.52 8.00
CA TRP A 19 0.45 -7.70 9.19
C TRP A 19 -0.41 -6.47 8.89
N THR A 20 -0.16 -5.81 7.77
CA THR A 20 -0.94 -4.65 7.35
C THR A 20 -2.41 -5.01 7.10
N TYR A 21 -2.65 -6.13 6.43
CA TYR A 21 -4.02 -6.63 6.23
C TYR A 21 -4.74 -6.82 7.57
N SER A 22 -4.09 -7.47 8.52
CA SER A 22 -4.67 -7.72 9.85
C SER A 22 -4.91 -6.42 10.61
N LEU A 23 -3.97 -5.46 10.53
CA LEU A 23 -4.11 -4.15 11.15
C LEU A 23 -5.35 -3.42 10.62
N LEU A 24 -5.50 -3.34 9.30
CA LEU A 24 -6.64 -2.65 8.70
C LEU A 24 -7.96 -3.31 9.07
N LYS A 25 -7.98 -4.63 9.16
CA LYS A 25 -9.16 -5.37 9.59
C LYS A 25 -9.55 -5.04 11.03
N GLU A 26 -8.56 -4.96 11.93
CA GLU A 26 -8.81 -4.58 13.32
C GLU A 26 -9.28 -3.13 13.44
N LEU A 27 -8.63 -2.21 12.71
CA LEU A 27 -9.01 -0.80 12.75
C LEU A 27 -10.40 -0.55 12.18
N SER A 28 -10.83 -1.32 11.19
CA SER A 28 -12.15 -1.18 10.57
C SER A 28 -13.29 -1.51 11.53
N LYS A 29 -13.00 -2.22 12.64
CA LYS A 29 -13.99 -2.53 13.67
C LYS A 29 -14.25 -1.35 14.62
N LYS A 30 -13.43 -0.31 14.57
CA LYS A 30 -13.57 0.88 15.41
C LYS A 30 -14.45 1.91 14.69
N GLU A 31 -15.46 2.42 15.40
CA GLU A 31 -16.47 3.31 14.81
C GLU A 31 -15.90 4.61 14.27
N ASP A 32 -14.85 5.14 14.90
CA ASP A 32 -14.25 6.42 14.55
C ASP A 32 -13.12 6.31 13.52
N THR A 33 -12.82 5.09 13.05
CA THR A 33 -11.74 4.88 12.09
C THR A 33 -12.34 4.60 10.70
N ASN A 34 -12.16 5.56 9.80
CA ASN A 34 -12.70 5.47 8.44
C ASN A 34 -11.55 5.31 7.44
N ILE A 35 -11.03 4.09 7.36
CA ILE A 35 -9.94 3.77 6.45
C ILE A 35 -10.51 3.37 5.10
N LYS A 36 -10.14 4.10 4.06
CA LYS A 36 -10.68 3.94 2.71
C LYS A 36 -9.78 3.19 1.75
N ILE A 37 -8.57 2.80 2.19
CA ILE A 37 -7.66 2.00 1.37
C ILE A 37 -7.62 0.59 1.88
N ARG A 38 -7.67 -0.36 0.95
CA ARG A 38 -7.66 -1.79 1.21
C ARG A 38 -6.32 -2.39 0.80
N VAL A 39 -6.08 -3.59 1.30
CA VAL A 39 -4.89 -4.39 0.97
C VAL A 39 -5.39 -5.77 0.55
N PRO A 40 -4.83 -6.39 -0.50
CA PRO A 40 -5.28 -7.71 -0.94
C PRO A 40 -5.19 -8.75 0.15
N LYS A 41 -6.24 -9.56 0.26
CA LYS A 41 -6.24 -10.68 1.19
C LYS A 41 -5.24 -11.74 0.72
N ILE A 42 -4.39 -12.21 1.64
CA ILE A 42 -3.46 -13.30 1.37
C ILE A 42 -4.19 -14.63 1.54
N ILE A 43 -4.07 -15.49 0.54
CA ILE A 43 -4.66 -16.81 0.54
C ILE A 43 -3.64 -17.83 1.04
N SER A 44 -2.40 -17.78 0.52
CA SER A 44 -1.33 -18.65 0.99
C SER A 44 0.04 -18.06 0.66
N TYR A 45 1.05 -18.49 1.39
CA TYR A 45 2.44 -18.16 1.11
C TYR A 45 3.31 -19.37 1.38
N ASP A 46 4.14 -19.73 0.38
CA ASP A 46 5.13 -20.80 0.52
C ASP A 46 6.50 -20.17 0.70
N LYS A 47 7.06 -20.30 1.91
CA LYS A 47 8.36 -19.72 2.26
C LYS A 47 9.50 -20.35 1.46
N LYS A 48 9.39 -21.60 1.08
CA LYS A 48 10.43 -22.31 0.33
C LYS A 48 10.52 -21.83 -1.11
N SER A 49 9.39 -21.83 -1.81
CA SER A 49 9.32 -21.39 -3.21
C SER A 49 9.20 -19.89 -3.34
N LYS A 50 8.93 -19.16 -2.26
CA LYS A 50 8.69 -17.70 -2.23
C LYS A 50 7.53 -17.30 -3.12
N VAL A 51 6.48 -18.09 -3.10
CA VAL A 51 5.26 -17.85 -3.88
C VAL A 51 4.14 -17.37 -2.98
N LEU A 52 3.60 -16.20 -3.29
CA LEU A 52 2.46 -15.59 -2.59
C LEU A 52 1.22 -15.69 -3.48
N ILE A 53 0.14 -16.21 -2.93
CA ILE A 53 -1.16 -16.25 -3.59
C ILE A 53 -2.10 -15.33 -2.84
N MET A 54 -2.72 -14.40 -3.55
CA MET A 54 -3.61 -13.40 -2.96
C MET A 54 -4.86 -13.21 -3.83
N GLN A 55 -5.85 -12.49 -3.31
CA GLN A 55 -7.04 -12.17 -4.09
C GLN A 55 -6.69 -11.29 -5.28
N THR A 56 -7.43 -11.45 -6.36
CA THR A 56 -7.33 -10.59 -7.53
C THR A 56 -8.11 -9.30 -7.29
N ILE A 57 -7.51 -8.17 -7.67
CA ILE A 57 -8.18 -6.86 -7.65
C ILE A 57 -8.63 -6.55 -9.07
N TYR A 58 -9.92 -6.31 -9.25
CA TYR A 58 -10.50 -6.00 -10.57
C TYR A 58 -10.55 -4.48 -10.75
N GLY A 59 -9.54 -3.97 -11.41
CA GLY A 59 -9.37 -2.55 -11.66
C GLY A 59 -8.04 -2.30 -12.33
N ASP A 60 -7.55 -1.08 -12.24
CA ASP A 60 -6.26 -0.71 -12.81
C ASP A 60 -5.49 0.20 -11.83
N ASN A 61 -4.18 0.32 -12.06
CA ASN A 61 -3.37 1.22 -11.24
C ASN A 61 -3.58 2.68 -11.65
N LEU A 62 -3.24 3.59 -10.77
CA LEU A 62 -3.48 5.03 -10.99
C LEU A 62 -2.68 5.58 -12.17
N SER A 63 -1.47 5.07 -12.42
CA SER A 63 -0.67 5.51 -13.56
C SER A 63 -1.30 5.14 -14.89
N ASN A 64 -1.92 3.98 -14.98
CA ASN A 64 -2.65 3.59 -16.19
C ASN A 64 -3.93 4.40 -16.38
N ILE A 65 -4.60 4.76 -15.29
CA ILE A 65 -5.86 5.51 -15.38
C ILE A 65 -5.63 6.99 -15.66
N TYR A 66 -4.68 7.62 -14.94
CA TYR A 66 -4.49 9.07 -14.93
C TYR A 66 -3.18 9.54 -15.56
N GLY A 67 -2.26 8.62 -15.91
CA GLY A 67 -0.94 8.96 -16.42
C GLY A 67 0.12 9.02 -15.34
N GLU A 68 1.33 9.34 -15.73
CA GLU A 68 2.52 9.30 -14.88
C GLU A 68 2.61 10.49 -13.91
N ASP A 69 1.88 11.57 -14.18
CA ASP A 69 1.95 12.79 -13.38
C ASP A 69 0.92 12.74 -12.24
N ILE A 70 1.41 12.79 -11.02
CA ILE A 70 0.54 12.73 -9.83
C ILE A 70 -0.48 13.87 -9.82
N ARG A 71 -0.16 15.02 -10.47
CA ARG A 71 -1.06 16.18 -10.52
C ARG A 71 -2.34 15.90 -11.30
N ASP A 72 -2.34 14.85 -12.13
CA ASP A 72 -3.52 14.43 -12.88
C ASP A 72 -4.41 13.47 -12.09
N VAL A 73 -3.97 13.03 -10.90
CA VAL A 73 -4.76 12.18 -10.02
C VAL A 73 -5.71 13.07 -9.18
N PRO A 74 -7.01 12.73 -9.08
CA PRO A 74 -7.92 13.50 -8.23
C PRO A 74 -7.39 13.67 -6.81
N ILE A 75 -7.42 14.89 -6.30
CA ILE A 75 -6.84 15.21 -5.00
C ILE A 75 -7.49 14.41 -3.86
N LYS A 76 -8.76 14.06 -4.00
CA LYS A 76 -9.44 13.23 -2.99
C LYS A 76 -8.77 11.87 -2.81
N LEU A 77 -8.24 11.28 -3.91
CA LEU A 77 -7.54 10.01 -3.85
C LEU A 77 -6.16 10.18 -3.20
N ILE A 78 -5.46 11.27 -3.51
CA ILE A 78 -4.17 11.57 -2.89
C ILE A 78 -4.32 11.75 -1.38
N LYS A 79 -5.39 12.42 -0.93
CA LYS A 79 -5.65 12.58 0.50
C LYS A 79 -5.88 11.24 1.20
N LEU A 80 -6.57 10.31 0.55
CA LEU A 80 -6.78 8.97 1.10
C LEU A 80 -5.46 8.20 1.21
N ILE A 81 -4.60 8.33 0.20
CA ILE A 81 -3.28 7.69 0.23
C ILE A 81 -2.44 8.26 1.38
N ARG A 82 -2.41 9.58 1.55
CA ARG A 82 -1.69 10.21 2.67
C ARG A 82 -2.19 9.74 4.02
N GLN A 83 -3.51 9.64 4.19
CA GLN A 83 -4.11 9.14 5.43
C GLN A 83 -3.67 7.72 5.73
N PHE A 84 -3.68 6.85 4.71
CA PHE A 84 -3.25 5.47 4.85
C PHE A 84 -1.79 5.37 5.29
N LEU A 85 -0.92 6.13 4.64
CA LEU A 85 0.51 6.14 4.97
C LEU A 85 0.77 6.67 6.37
N TYR A 86 0.04 7.70 6.77
CA TYR A 86 0.11 8.23 8.13
C TYR A 86 -0.28 7.17 9.16
N ILE A 87 -1.36 6.45 8.90
CA ILE A 87 -1.82 5.37 9.81
C ILE A 87 -0.75 4.29 9.90
N LEU A 88 -0.18 3.84 8.79
CA LEU A 88 0.90 2.84 8.83
C LEU A 88 2.08 3.31 9.65
N ASN A 89 2.48 4.57 9.50
CA ASN A 89 3.58 5.13 10.30
C ASN A 89 3.28 5.12 11.80
N GLN A 90 2.04 5.36 12.20
CA GLN A 90 1.65 5.28 13.61
C GLN A 90 1.84 3.88 14.18
N TYR A 91 1.81 2.87 13.33
CA TYR A 91 2.01 1.47 13.72
C TYR A 91 3.38 0.94 13.29
N MET A 92 4.34 1.85 13.09
CA MET A 92 5.76 1.52 12.82
C MET A 92 5.99 0.76 11.51
N VAL A 93 5.21 1.07 10.50
CA VAL A 93 5.44 0.57 9.13
C VAL A 93 5.64 1.75 8.18
N GLU A 94 6.73 1.68 7.41
CA GLU A 94 6.99 2.64 6.34
C GLU A 94 6.73 1.96 4.99
N TYR A 95 5.76 2.48 4.25
CA TYR A 95 5.51 2.09 2.86
C TYR A 95 6.09 3.19 1.97
N ILE A 96 7.30 2.96 1.44
CA ILE A 96 8.04 4.00 0.74
C ILE A 96 7.88 3.98 -0.78
N ASP A 97 7.41 2.86 -1.34
CA ASP A 97 7.26 2.68 -2.80
C ASP A 97 5.96 3.31 -3.29
N ILE A 98 5.84 4.62 -3.10
CA ILE A 98 4.63 5.38 -3.42
C ILE A 98 4.71 5.85 -4.87
N THR A 99 4.10 5.05 -5.74
CA THR A 99 3.97 5.35 -7.16
C THR A 99 2.53 5.06 -7.60
N GLY A 100 2.15 5.61 -8.74
CA GLY A 100 0.84 5.34 -9.29
C GLY A 100 0.64 3.89 -9.73
N TYR A 101 1.72 3.13 -9.87
CA TYR A 101 1.66 1.71 -10.21
C TYR A 101 1.28 0.82 -9.03
N ASN A 102 1.51 1.28 -7.81
CA ASN A 102 1.28 0.49 -6.59
C ASN A 102 -0.04 0.79 -5.90
N VAL A 103 -0.83 1.69 -6.47
CA VAL A 103 -2.17 2.01 -5.97
C VAL A 103 -3.16 1.70 -7.07
N MET A 104 -4.10 0.80 -6.79
CA MET A 104 -5.14 0.42 -7.73
C MET A 104 -6.48 1.03 -7.34
N LEU A 105 -7.25 1.38 -8.36
CA LEU A 105 -8.64 1.79 -8.21
C LEU A 105 -9.50 0.69 -8.84
N ASP A 106 -10.34 0.05 -8.02
CA ASP A 106 -11.17 -1.05 -8.52
C ASP A 106 -12.43 -0.54 -9.21
N ASN A 107 -13.20 -1.47 -9.79
CA ASN A 107 -14.42 -1.14 -10.54
C ASN A 107 -15.54 -0.59 -9.65
N ASN A 108 -15.40 -0.68 -8.33
CA ASN A 108 -16.34 -0.12 -7.34
C ASN A 108 -15.79 1.15 -6.68
N GLU A 109 -14.76 1.74 -7.27
CA GLU A 109 -14.13 2.98 -6.81
C GLU A 109 -13.46 2.88 -5.44
N HIS A 110 -12.98 1.68 -5.08
CA HIS A 110 -12.16 1.48 -3.88
C HIS A 110 -10.69 1.50 -4.24
N LEU A 111 -9.87 2.12 -3.38
CA LEU A 111 -8.43 2.13 -3.52
C LEU A 111 -7.81 0.91 -2.85
N TRP A 112 -6.76 0.39 -3.47
CA TRP A 112 -6.00 -0.76 -2.98
C TRP A 112 -4.52 -0.43 -3.04
N MET A 113 -3.83 -0.66 -1.93
CA MET A 113 -2.36 -0.58 -1.91
C MET A 113 -1.82 -1.98 -2.14
N ILE A 114 -0.94 -2.10 -3.12
CA ILE A 114 -0.33 -3.38 -3.50
C ILE A 114 1.20 -3.25 -3.42
N ASP A 115 1.90 -4.36 -3.51
CA ASP A 115 3.36 -4.43 -3.58
C ASP A 115 4.07 -3.88 -2.33
N PHE A 116 4.35 -4.80 -1.41
CA PHE A 116 5.02 -4.48 -0.14
C PHE A 116 6.52 -4.80 -0.17
N GLU A 117 7.11 -4.97 -1.36
CA GLU A 117 8.52 -5.36 -1.50
C GLU A 117 9.47 -4.42 -0.76
N HIS A 118 9.22 -3.11 -0.83
CA HIS A 118 10.09 -2.10 -0.22
C HIS A 118 9.53 -1.54 1.09
N ALA A 119 8.43 -2.08 1.58
CA ALA A 119 7.89 -1.70 2.89
C ALA A 119 8.76 -2.29 4.00
N LYS A 120 8.85 -1.59 5.12
CA LYS A 120 9.66 -2.05 6.24
C LYS A 120 9.02 -1.67 7.58
N CYS A 121 9.31 -2.50 8.60
CA CYS A 121 9.02 -2.16 9.98
C CYS A 121 10.13 -1.28 10.53
N ILE A 122 9.76 -0.23 11.27
CA ILE A 122 10.70 0.70 11.86
C ILE A 122 10.58 0.67 13.39
N THR A 123 11.60 1.22 14.04
CA THR A 123 11.60 1.43 15.49
C THR A 123 11.62 2.91 15.80
N GLU A 124 11.43 3.27 17.07
CA GLU A 124 11.45 4.67 17.51
C GLU A 124 12.80 5.35 17.27
N THR A 125 13.87 4.55 17.15
CA THR A 125 15.22 5.08 16.93
C THR A 125 15.58 5.20 15.46
N ASP A 126 14.76 4.67 14.55
CA ASP A 126 15.01 4.78 13.12
C ASP A 126 14.73 6.20 12.63
N ILE A 127 15.55 6.65 11.70
CA ILE A 127 15.35 7.94 11.03
C ILE A 127 14.20 7.78 10.05
N PRO A 128 13.14 8.62 10.14
CA PRO A 128 12.04 8.56 9.20
C PRO A 128 12.49 8.75 7.76
N ASN A 129 11.86 8.04 6.83
CA ASN A 129 12.16 8.21 5.41
C ASN A 129 11.77 9.64 4.98
N PRO A 130 12.71 10.45 4.45
CA PRO A 130 12.46 11.86 4.14
C PRO A 130 11.35 12.06 3.10
N PHE A 131 11.31 11.22 2.06
CA PHE A 131 10.27 11.35 1.04
C PHE A 131 8.89 11.06 1.62
N LEU A 132 8.77 9.96 2.37
CA LEU A 132 7.49 9.57 2.97
C LEU A 132 6.97 10.65 3.92
N HIS A 133 7.85 11.21 4.75
CA HIS A 133 7.50 12.31 5.64
C HIS A 133 6.96 13.52 4.86
N SER A 134 7.67 13.93 3.80
CA SER A 134 7.25 15.05 2.96
C SER A 134 5.93 14.78 2.25
N PHE A 135 5.75 13.56 1.74
CA PHE A 135 4.52 13.18 1.04
C PHE A 135 3.31 13.25 1.98
N ILE A 136 3.44 12.71 3.18
CA ILE A 136 2.36 12.74 4.18
C ILE A 136 2.00 14.19 4.54
N ASN A 137 3.00 15.08 4.56
CA ASN A 137 2.83 16.49 4.92
C ASN A 137 2.48 17.40 3.74
N GLY A 138 2.17 16.84 2.57
CA GLY A 138 1.61 17.62 1.47
C GLY A 138 2.39 17.65 0.18
N GLU A 139 3.60 17.09 0.12
CA GLU A 139 4.37 17.00 -1.12
C GLU A 139 3.56 16.27 -2.19
N LEU A 140 3.42 16.87 -3.36
CA LEU A 140 2.64 16.28 -4.47
C LEU A 140 3.59 15.73 -5.53
N SER A 141 4.17 14.57 -5.23
CA SER A 141 5.11 13.89 -6.12
C SER A 141 5.09 12.39 -5.84
N TRP A 142 5.08 11.57 -6.89
CA TRP A 142 5.40 10.15 -6.71
C TRP A 142 6.86 10.02 -6.30
N ASN A 143 7.20 8.93 -5.60
CA ASN A 143 8.57 8.75 -5.13
C ASN A 143 9.52 8.57 -6.31
N PRO A 144 10.44 9.52 -6.58
CA PRO A 144 11.32 9.43 -7.74
C PRO A 144 12.32 8.27 -7.68
N GLU A 145 12.56 7.72 -6.50
CA GLU A 145 13.44 6.55 -6.33
C GLU A 145 12.88 5.30 -7.02
N PHE A 146 11.55 5.23 -7.15
CA PHE A 146 10.86 4.03 -7.68
C PHE A 146 10.19 4.26 -9.03
N LYS A 147 10.48 5.36 -9.68
CA LYS A 147 9.96 5.61 -11.02
C LYS A 147 10.76 4.87 -12.08
#